data_1dd7778b324c5aebd2bbc11af4f72135
#
_entry.id   1dd7778b324c5aebd2bbc11af4f72135
#
_cell.length_a   1.000
_cell.length_b   1.000
_cell.length_c   1.000
_cell.angle_alpha   90.00
_cell.angle_beta   90.00
_cell.angle_gamma   90.00
#
_symmetry.space_group_name_H-M   'P 1'
#
loop_
_entity.id
_entity.type
_entity.pdbx_description
1 polymer ?
#
loop_
_entity_poly.entity_id
_entity_poly.type
_entity_poly.pdbx_seq_one_letter_code
_entity_poly.pdbx_strand_id
1 'polypeptide(L)'
;MKGPALGAVVVALILGGCATTAATGPAPGPSTSFNPTDVAWLQLVVPMTSNALAAARLAPERAGSAAVRSAATAVVVPSERLLERLKAARDRAGLPATDVHSGHGMPGMVTPADLAALRTDGAAEFDRRLLALLRAHAAQLVVLARGEQASGADPETRALAADLSAEGARETEVLAK
;
A
#
# COMPACT_ATOMS: atom_id res chain seq x y z
N MET A 1 -75.84 -49.89 -47.69
CA MET A 1 -76.16 -48.57 -47.11
C MET A 1 -74.99 -48.17 -46.32
N LYS A 2 -74.39 -47.20 -46.73
CA LYS A 2 -73.29 -46.29 -46.49
C LYS A 2 -72.85 -46.17 -45.03
N GLY A 3 -71.60 -46.54 -44.76
CA GLY A 3 -70.86 -46.12 -43.53
C GLY A 3 -69.73 -45.14 -43.88
N PRO A 4 -69.48 -44.20 -43.03
CA PRO A 4 -68.49 -43.22 -43.32
C PRO A 4 -67.08 -43.62 -42.82
N ALA A 5 -66.10 -43.18 -43.59
CA ALA A 5 -64.70 -43.41 -43.36
C ALA A 5 -64.20 -42.54 -42.17
N LEU A 6 -63.44 -43.14 -41.27
CA LEU A 6 -62.65 -42.42 -40.28
C LEU A 6 -61.31 -41.95 -40.88
N GLY A 7 -61.13 -40.65 -40.97
CA GLY A 7 -59.82 -40.05 -41.30
C GLY A 7 -58.90 -40.00 -40.04
N ALA A 8 -57.78 -40.65 -40.18
CA ALA A 8 -56.75 -40.55 -39.15
C ALA A 8 -55.93 -39.23 -39.35
N VAL A 9 -56.00 -38.35 -38.40
CA VAL A 9 -55.14 -37.16 -38.33
C VAL A 9 -53.84 -37.52 -37.62
N VAL A 10 -52.77 -37.55 -38.37
CA VAL A 10 -51.45 -37.70 -37.81
C VAL A 10 -50.91 -36.28 -37.38
N VAL A 11 -50.86 -36.08 -36.08
CA VAL A 11 -50.24 -34.88 -35.52
C VAL A 11 -48.73 -35.10 -35.37
N ALA A 12 -47.94 -34.46 -36.22
CA ALA A 12 -46.48 -34.46 -36.11
C ALA A 12 -46.07 -33.43 -35.04
N LEU A 13 -45.64 -33.91 -33.88
CA LEU A 13 -44.98 -33.07 -32.85
C LEU A 13 -43.55 -32.75 -33.29
N ILE A 14 -43.32 -31.52 -33.71
CA ILE A 14 -42.00 -30.99 -33.94
C ILE A 14 -41.46 -30.54 -32.58
N LEU A 15 -40.56 -31.32 -31.97
CA LEU A 15 -39.74 -30.90 -30.80
C LEU A 15 -38.65 -29.96 -31.27
N GLY A 16 -38.93 -28.66 -31.17
CA GLY A 16 -37.95 -27.60 -31.35
C GLY A 16 -36.98 -27.61 -30.18
N GLY A 17 -35.80 -28.21 -30.37
CA GLY A 17 -34.71 -28.11 -29.42
C GLY A 17 -34.13 -26.69 -29.42
N CYS A 18 -34.42 -25.90 -28.38
CA CYS A 18 -33.66 -24.65 -28.09
C CYS A 18 -32.23 -25.02 -27.65
N ALA A 19 -31.30 -24.99 -28.59
CA ALA A 19 -29.88 -24.98 -28.25
C ALA A 19 -29.57 -23.62 -27.62
N THR A 20 -29.54 -23.56 -26.30
CA THR A 20 -28.95 -22.43 -25.56
C THR A 20 -27.47 -22.46 -25.78
N THR A 21 -26.97 -21.70 -26.77
CA THR A 21 -25.57 -21.31 -26.86
C THR A 21 -25.26 -20.47 -25.60
N ALA A 22 -24.62 -21.10 -24.62
CA ALA A 22 -24.00 -20.39 -23.54
C ALA A 22 -22.96 -19.46 -24.17
N ALA A 23 -23.26 -18.15 -24.20
CA ALA A 23 -22.30 -17.15 -24.55
C ALA A 23 -21.21 -17.19 -23.47
N THR A 24 -20.05 -17.75 -23.82
CA THR A 24 -18.84 -17.62 -23.03
C THR A 24 -18.45 -16.15 -23.09
N GLY A 25 -18.98 -15.35 -22.16
CA GLY A 25 -18.49 -14.00 -21.96
C GLY A 25 -16.99 -14.05 -21.64
N PRO A 26 -16.21 -13.02 -22.00
CA PRO A 26 -14.81 -12.96 -21.62
C PRO A 26 -14.75 -13.18 -20.10
N ALA A 27 -13.80 -14.05 -19.67
CA ALA A 27 -13.54 -14.25 -18.27
C ALA A 27 -13.33 -12.87 -17.61
N PRO A 28 -13.91 -12.62 -16.42
CA PRO A 28 -13.65 -11.37 -15.72
C PRO A 28 -12.13 -11.23 -15.63
N GLY A 29 -11.59 -10.17 -16.23
CA GLY A 29 -10.20 -9.80 -16.01
C GLY A 29 -9.97 -9.64 -14.49
N PRO A 30 -8.73 -9.76 -13.99
CA PRO A 30 -8.47 -9.55 -12.58
C PRO A 30 -9.09 -8.22 -12.18
N SER A 31 -10.14 -8.28 -11.40
CA SER A 31 -10.74 -7.09 -10.80
C SER A 31 -9.65 -6.48 -9.96
N THR A 32 -9.25 -5.24 -10.23
CA THR A 32 -8.42 -4.47 -9.32
C THR A 32 -9.21 -4.39 -8.01
N SER A 33 -8.75 -5.12 -7.00
CA SER A 33 -9.44 -5.17 -5.69
C SER A 33 -9.30 -3.88 -4.89
N PHE A 34 -8.52 -2.92 -5.41
CA PHE A 34 -8.23 -1.65 -4.76
C PHE A 34 -9.45 -0.73 -4.68
N ASN A 35 -9.76 -0.28 -3.47
CA ASN A 35 -10.75 0.77 -3.23
C ASN A 35 -10.07 2.15 -3.03
N PRO A 36 -10.83 3.25 -2.86
CA PRO A 36 -10.25 4.56 -2.63
C PRO A 36 -9.34 4.66 -1.40
N THR A 37 -9.57 3.84 -0.35
CA THR A 37 -8.70 3.80 0.84
C THR A 37 -7.34 3.22 0.49
N ASP A 38 -7.29 2.06 -0.18
CA ASP A 38 -6.03 1.44 -0.63
C ASP A 38 -5.21 2.43 -1.48
N VAL A 39 -5.88 3.10 -2.43
CA VAL A 39 -5.24 4.08 -3.32
C VAL A 39 -4.65 5.26 -2.53
N ALA A 40 -5.44 5.90 -1.67
CA ALA A 40 -4.99 7.04 -0.89
C ALA A 40 -3.87 6.63 0.08
N TRP A 41 -3.99 5.46 0.70
CA TRP A 41 -2.98 4.93 1.61
C TRP A 41 -1.65 4.69 0.91
N LEU A 42 -1.63 4.02 -0.25
CA LEU A 42 -0.41 3.78 -1.02
C LEU A 42 0.25 5.08 -1.50
N GLN A 43 -0.55 6.05 -1.96
CA GLN A 43 -0.04 7.36 -2.36
C GLN A 43 0.62 8.13 -1.22
N LEU A 44 0.21 7.86 0.02
CA LEU A 44 0.75 8.52 1.21
C LEU A 44 1.95 7.77 1.80
N VAL A 45 1.83 6.45 2.06
CA VAL A 45 2.87 5.72 2.80
C VAL A 45 4.14 5.48 2.00
N VAL A 46 4.05 5.37 0.67
CA VAL A 46 5.24 5.19 -0.20
C VAL A 46 6.20 6.39 -0.08
N PRO A 47 5.79 7.64 -0.32
CA PRO A 47 6.68 8.78 -0.16
C PRO A 47 7.08 9.02 1.30
N MET A 48 6.18 8.80 2.28
CA MET A 48 6.52 8.93 3.70
C MET A 48 7.68 8.02 4.09
N THR A 49 7.59 6.72 3.77
CA THR A 49 8.65 5.75 4.07
C THR A 49 9.92 6.05 3.29
N SER A 50 9.81 6.46 2.03
CA SER A 50 10.96 6.86 1.21
C SER A 50 11.73 8.03 1.80
N ASN A 51 11.03 9.06 2.26
CA ASN A 51 11.65 10.27 2.81
C ASN A 51 12.26 10.01 4.20
N ALA A 52 11.60 9.23 5.05
CA ALA A 52 12.15 8.83 6.35
C ALA A 52 13.43 8.00 6.18
N LEU A 53 13.42 7.07 5.21
CA LEU A 53 14.60 6.28 4.86
C LEU A 53 15.75 7.16 4.34
N ALA A 54 15.45 8.18 3.51
CA ALA A 54 16.45 9.14 3.06
C ALA A 54 17.08 9.93 4.22
N ALA A 55 16.28 10.29 5.24
CA ALA A 55 16.79 10.92 6.46
C ALA A 55 17.67 9.97 7.27
N ALA A 56 17.22 8.73 7.51
CA ALA A 56 17.97 7.74 8.27
C ALA A 56 19.34 7.42 7.65
N ARG A 57 19.43 7.38 6.33
CA ARG A 57 20.67 7.13 5.57
C ARG A 57 21.72 8.21 5.71
N LEU A 58 21.39 9.39 6.25
CA LEU A 58 22.38 10.43 6.56
C LEU A 58 23.15 10.14 7.86
N ALA A 59 22.62 9.29 8.74
CA ALA A 59 23.17 9.07 10.08
C ALA A 59 24.61 8.53 10.11
N PRO A 60 25.05 7.60 9.25
CA PRO A 60 26.43 7.11 9.27
C PRO A 60 27.49 8.21 9.19
N GLU A 61 27.22 9.25 8.40
CA GLU A 61 28.17 10.35 8.14
C GLU A 61 27.92 11.58 9.02
N ARG A 62 26.66 11.78 9.47
CA ARG A 62 26.24 13.03 10.11
C ARG A 62 26.00 12.93 11.61
N ALA A 63 25.65 11.73 12.13
CA ALA A 63 25.29 11.57 13.53
C ALA A 63 26.51 11.82 14.46
N GLY A 64 26.30 12.67 15.44
CA GLY A 64 27.31 12.95 16.50
C GLY A 64 27.38 11.81 17.51
N SER A 65 26.25 11.19 17.84
CA SER A 65 26.16 10.11 18.81
C SER A 65 26.22 8.72 18.13
N ALA A 66 27.01 7.83 18.71
CA ALA A 66 27.05 6.43 18.28
C ALA A 66 25.68 5.73 18.48
N ALA A 67 24.94 6.11 19.52
CA ALA A 67 23.59 5.59 19.77
C ALA A 67 22.62 5.99 18.65
N VAL A 68 22.59 7.25 18.24
CA VAL A 68 21.75 7.73 17.14
C VAL A 68 22.13 7.04 15.83
N ARG A 69 23.42 6.91 15.55
CA ARG A 69 23.91 6.21 14.36
C ARG A 69 23.44 4.75 14.33
N SER A 70 23.56 4.04 15.46
CA SER A 70 23.12 2.65 15.59
C SER A 70 21.61 2.53 15.43
N ALA A 71 20.82 3.37 16.11
CA ALA A 71 19.37 3.37 16.02
C ALA A 71 18.88 3.64 14.58
N ALA A 72 19.41 4.67 13.92
CA ALA A 72 19.06 4.97 12.53
C ALA A 72 19.45 3.84 11.57
N THR A 73 20.63 3.21 11.75
CA THR A 73 21.07 2.07 10.93
C THR A 73 20.13 0.87 11.10
N ALA A 74 19.63 0.64 12.32
CA ALA A 74 18.76 -0.51 12.62
C ALA A 74 17.38 -0.41 11.93
N VAL A 75 16.92 0.78 11.55
CA VAL A 75 15.67 0.96 10.81
C VAL A 75 15.84 0.90 9.29
N VAL A 76 17.06 1.08 8.75
CA VAL A 76 17.27 1.20 7.30
C VAL A 76 16.86 -0.07 6.56
N VAL A 77 17.46 -1.23 6.88
CA VAL A 77 17.25 -2.46 6.10
C VAL A 77 15.80 -2.98 6.14
N PRO A 78 15.13 -3.02 7.30
CA PRO A 78 13.71 -3.40 7.34
C PRO A 78 12.83 -2.44 6.54
N SER A 79 13.03 -1.12 6.69
CA SER A 79 12.25 -0.11 5.96
C SER A 79 12.49 -0.16 4.45
N GLU A 80 13.70 -0.48 3.97
CA GLU A 80 13.98 -0.72 2.55
C GLU A 80 13.16 -1.86 1.98
N ARG A 81 13.13 -3.01 2.66
CA ARG A 81 12.35 -4.19 2.23
C ARG A 81 10.85 -3.89 2.19
N LEU A 82 10.37 -3.17 3.19
CA LEU A 82 8.97 -2.77 3.25
C LEU A 82 8.62 -1.77 2.14
N LEU A 83 9.48 -0.79 1.89
CA LEU A 83 9.32 0.20 0.82
C LEU A 83 9.23 -0.45 -0.58
N GLU A 84 10.05 -1.45 -0.86
CA GLU A 84 9.97 -2.17 -2.14
C GLU A 84 8.62 -2.90 -2.31
N ARG A 85 8.10 -3.50 -1.26
CA ARG A 85 6.76 -4.13 -1.27
C ARG A 85 5.65 -3.09 -1.43
N LEU A 86 5.76 -1.94 -0.77
CA LEU A 86 4.83 -0.81 -0.91
C LEU A 86 4.81 -0.27 -2.35
N LYS A 87 5.98 -0.11 -2.97
CA LYS A 87 6.10 0.29 -4.38
C LYS A 87 5.46 -0.75 -5.31
N ALA A 88 5.70 -2.04 -5.09
CA ALA A 88 5.08 -3.09 -5.88
C ALA A 88 3.55 -3.07 -5.78
N ALA A 89 2.98 -2.83 -4.58
CA ALA A 89 1.55 -2.68 -4.39
C ALA A 89 1.00 -1.43 -5.11
N ARG A 90 1.71 -0.29 -5.03
CA ARG A 90 1.39 0.93 -5.79
C ARG A 90 1.35 0.66 -7.29
N ASP A 91 2.34 -0.05 -7.82
CA ASP A 91 2.45 -0.35 -9.24
C ASP A 91 1.32 -1.30 -9.70
N ARG A 92 0.94 -2.29 -8.86
CA ARG A 92 -0.25 -3.13 -9.11
C ARG A 92 -1.54 -2.34 -9.13
N ALA A 93 -1.64 -1.29 -8.30
CA ALA A 93 -2.78 -0.38 -8.28
C ALA A 93 -2.79 0.59 -9.48
N GLY A 94 -1.77 0.57 -10.35
CA GLY A 94 -1.66 1.48 -11.50
C GLY A 94 -1.38 2.93 -11.11
N LEU A 95 -0.86 3.18 -9.90
CA LEU A 95 -0.64 4.52 -9.39
C LEU A 95 0.72 5.08 -9.86
N PRO A 96 0.80 6.38 -10.14
CA PRO A 96 2.03 7.02 -10.57
C PRO A 96 3.08 7.01 -9.44
N ALA A 97 4.36 7.03 -9.82
CA ALA A 97 5.47 7.12 -8.86
C ALA A 97 5.68 8.54 -8.29
N THR A 98 4.93 9.54 -8.80
CA THR A 98 5.01 10.93 -8.33
C THR A 98 4.50 11.07 -6.91
N ASP A 99 5.25 11.80 -6.08
CA ASP A 99 4.82 12.19 -4.74
C ASP A 99 3.83 13.37 -4.84
N VAL A 100 2.54 13.06 -4.74
CA VAL A 100 1.46 14.06 -4.78
C VAL A 100 1.32 14.81 -3.45
N HIS A 101 2.04 14.38 -2.40
CA HIS A 101 2.05 15.01 -1.08
C HIS A 101 3.32 15.79 -0.79
N SER A 102 4.24 15.90 -1.77
CA SER A 102 5.49 16.63 -1.64
C SER A 102 5.25 18.08 -1.18
N GLY A 103 5.92 18.49 -0.12
CA GLY A 103 5.78 19.81 0.46
C GLY A 103 4.61 20.00 1.43
N HIS A 104 3.72 19.03 1.59
CA HIS A 104 2.67 19.09 2.60
C HIS A 104 3.21 18.69 3.97
N GLY A 105 3.01 19.56 4.97
CA GLY A 105 3.38 19.30 6.37
C GLY A 105 2.37 18.36 7.03
N MET A 106 2.52 17.06 6.82
CA MET A 106 1.67 16.03 7.43
C MET A 106 2.38 15.38 8.63
N PRO A 107 1.64 14.95 9.68
CA PRO A 107 2.25 14.24 10.78
C PRO A 107 3.09 13.04 10.29
N GLY A 108 4.33 12.93 10.80
CA GLY A 108 5.24 11.83 10.43
C GLY A 108 5.85 11.91 9.03
N MET A 109 5.54 12.93 8.24
CA MET A 109 6.16 13.19 6.95
C MET A 109 7.51 13.89 7.14
N VAL A 110 8.58 13.32 6.60
CA VAL A 110 9.85 14.01 6.43
C VAL A 110 9.80 14.82 5.15
N THR A 111 9.89 16.13 5.27
CA THR A 111 9.77 17.05 4.14
C THR A 111 11.12 17.28 3.44
N PRO A 112 11.11 17.82 2.20
CA PRO A 112 12.35 18.30 1.55
C PRO A 112 13.12 19.33 2.38
N ALA A 113 12.40 20.20 3.13
CA ALA A 113 13.01 21.17 4.03
C ALA A 113 13.72 20.49 5.21
N ASP A 114 13.12 19.43 5.79
CA ASP A 114 13.75 18.65 6.85
C ASP A 114 15.02 17.96 6.35
N LEU A 115 14.99 17.36 5.15
CA LEU A 115 16.16 16.75 4.54
C LEU A 115 17.28 17.77 4.25
N ALA A 116 16.92 18.99 3.85
CA ALA A 116 17.89 20.07 3.65
C ALA A 116 18.51 20.51 4.99
N ALA A 117 17.71 20.67 6.03
CA ALA A 117 18.18 21.00 7.37
C ALA A 117 19.12 19.93 7.93
N LEU A 118 18.76 18.64 7.84
CA LEU A 118 19.61 17.53 8.27
C LEU A 118 20.99 17.52 7.58
N ARG A 119 21.07 17.96 6.33
CA ARG A 119 22.36 18.03 5.60
C ARG A 119 23.27 19.15 6.09
N THR A 120 22.72 20.20 6.71
CA THR A 120 23.45 21.39 7.16
C THR A 120 23.60 21.50 8.67
N ASP A 121 22.78 20.78 9.45
CA ASP A 121 22.81 20.80 10.92
C ASP A 121 24.19 20.41 11.47
N GLY A 122 24.57 21.01 12.60
CA GLY A 122 25.67 20.50 13.40
C GLY A 122 25.30 19.17 14.06
N ALA A 123 26.28 18.37 14.47
CA ALA A 123 26.08 16.99 14.92
C ALA A 123 25.00 16.83 16.00
N ALA A 124 24.99 17.68 17.03
CA ALA A 124 23.97 17.59 18.10
C ALA A 124 22.56 17.99 17.62
N GLU A 125 22.44 18.94 16.73
CA GLU A 125 21.18 19.36 16.12
C GLU A 125 20.66 18.27 15.18
N PHE A 126 21.55 17.70 14.37
CA PHE A 126 21.25 16.56 13.51
C PHE A 126 20.63 15.41 14.32
N ASP A 127 21.30 14.98 15.41
CA ASP A 127 20.84 13.88 16.25
C ASP A 127 19.43 14.14 16.79
N ARG A 128 19.21 15.36 17.33
CA ARG A 128 17.92 15.73 17.89
C ARG A 128 16.81 15.73 16.82
N ARG A 129 17.06 16.36 15.67
CA ARG A 129 16.11 16.46 14.56
C ARG A 129 15.82 15.10 13.95
N LEU A 130 16.84 14.31 13.66
CA LEU A 130 16.67 12.98 13.07
C LEU A 130 15.80 12.09 13.97
N LEU A 131 16.11 12.01 15.27
CA LEU A 131 15.31 11.21 16.20
C LEU A 131 13.86 11.71 16.29
N ALA A 132 13.62 13.01 16.30
CA ALA A 132 12.28 13.57 16.32
C ALA A 132 11.49 13.18 15.07
N LEU A 133 12.09 13.30 13.89
CA LEU A 133 11.46 12.94 12.61
C LEU A 133 11.17 11.44 12.52
N LEU A 134 12.14 10.59 12.85
CA LEU A 134 11.94 9.13 12.77
C LEU A 134 10.92 8.63 13.80
N ARG A 135 10.88 9.18 15.01
CA ARG A 135 9.87 8.85 16.02
C ARG A 135 8.46 9.25 15.56
N ALA A 136 8.33 10.47 15.02
CA ALA A 136 7.05 10.92 14.46
C ALA A 136 6.59 10.05 13.30
N HIS A 137 7.52 9.65 12.42
CA HIS A 137 7.27 8.73 11.32
C HIS A 137 6.78 7.37 11.82
N ALA A 138 7.52 6.72 12.71
CA ALA A 138 7.17 5.41 13.26
C ALA A 138 5.77 5.40 13.92
N ALA A 139 5.45 6.44 14.72
CA ALA A 139 4.13 6.59 15.32
C ALA A 139 3.02 6.72 14.27
N GLN A 140 3.27 7.51 13.21
CA GLN A 140 2.29 7.72 12.14
C GLN A 140 2.07 6.47 11.27
N LEU A 141 3.11 5.66 11.03
CA LEU A 141 2.94 4.37 10.33
C LEU A 141 1.88 3.50 11.00
N VAL A 142 1.89 3.40 12.33
CA VAL A 142 0.90 2.62 13.08
C VAL A 142 -0.52 3.18 12.90
N VAL A 143 -0.67 4.51 12.89
CA VAL A 143 -1.99 5.16 12.70
C VAL A 143 -2.53 4.87 11.29
N LEU A 144 -1.71 5.09 10.26
CA LEU A 144 -2.11 4.88 8.86
C LEU A 144 -2.41 3.41 8.57
N ALA A 145 -1.60 2.51 9.12
CA ALA A 145 -1.80 1.07 8.97
C ALA A 145 -3.15 0.60 9.54
N ARG A 146 -3.57 1.13 10.69
CA ARG A 146 -4.90 0.82 11.27
C ARG A 146 -6.04 1.28 10.37
N GLY A 147 -5.91 2.45 9.75
CA GLY A 147 -6.91 2.95 8.79
C GLY A 147 -7.06 2.03 7.59
N GLU A 148 -5.96 1.60 7.01
CA GLU A 148 -5.93 0.67 5.89
C GLU A 148 -6.49 -0.71 6.26
N GLN A 149 -6.07 -1.28 7.38
CA GLN A 149 -6.60 -2.56 7.86
C GLN A 149 -8.11 -2.54 8.11
N ALA A 150 -8.66 -1.41 8.56
CA ALA A 150 -10.08 -1.25 8.83
C ALA A 150 -10.92 -1.02 7.58
N SER A 151 -10.40 -0.33 6.57
CA SER A 151 -11.19 0.22 5.46
C SER A 151 -10.67 -0.11 4.06
N GLY A 152 -9.47 -0.65 3.92
CA GLY A 152 -8.92 -1.14 2.66
C GLY A 152 -9.66 -2.38 2.15
N ALA A 153 -9.71 -2.57 0.84
CA ALA A 153 -10.37 -3.70 0.20
C ALA A 153 -9.38 -4.75 -0.31
N ASP A 154 -8.20 -4.34 -0.77
CA ASP A 154 -7.19 -5.26 -1.30
C ASP A 154 -6.55 -6.09 -0.18
N PRO A 155 -6.67 -7.43 -0.20
CA PRO A 155 -6.19 -8.27 0.89
C PRO A 155 -4.67 -8.19 1.08
N GLU A 156 -3.92 -8.02 0.00
CA GLU A 156 -2.45 -7.93 0.07
C GLU A 156 -2.01 -6.57 0.61
N THR A 157 -2.69 -5.48 0.24
CA THR A 157 -2.44 -4.14 0.78
C THR A 157 -2.76 -4.08 2.26
N ARG A 158 -3.86 -4.70 2.71
CA ARG A 158 -4.20 -4.83 4.14
C ARG A 158 -3.16 -5.65 4.91
N ALA A 159 -2.66 -6.74 4.34
CA ALA A 159 -1.57 -7.52 4.95
C ALA A 159 -0.28 -6.69 5.04
N LEU A 160 0.03 -5.91 4.00
CA LEU A 160 1.16 -4.99 3.99
C LEU A 160 1.02 -3.89 5.05
N ALA A 161 -0.19 -3.41 5.30
CA ALA A 161 -0.48 -2.48 6.39
C ALA A 161 -0.25 -3.11 7.78
N ALA A 162 -0.54 -4.41 7.95
CA ALA A 162 -0.21 -5.10 9.19
C ALA A 162 1.31 -5.15 9.43
N ASP A 163 2.09 -5.46 8.39
CA ASP A 163 3.55 -5.45 8.44
C ASP A 163 4.10 -4.03 8.73
N LEU A 164 3.49 -3.00 8.13
CA LEU A 164 3.84 -1.61 8.38
C LEU A 164 3.59 -1.20 9.84
N SER A 165 2.48 -1.66 10.42
CA SER A 165 2.17 -1.42 11.83
C SER A 165 3.18 -2.08 12.76
N ALA A 166 3.57 -3.32 12.47
CA ALA A 166 4.59 -4.04 13.24
C ALA A 166 5.95 -3.36 13.13
N GLU A 167 6.33 -2.90 11.94
CA GLU A 167 7.58 -2.15 11.74
C GLU A 167 7.58 -0.83 12.50
N GLY A 168 6.51 -0.03 12.43
CA GLY A 168 6.40 1.22 13.18
C GLY A 168 6.50 1.01 14.70
N ALA A 169 5.91 -0.06 15.23
CA ALA A 169 6.06 -0.42 16.64
C ALA A 169 7.52 -0.77 16.98
N ARG A 170 8.17 -1.59 16.17
CA ARG A 170 9.59 -1.96 16.33
C ARG A 170 10.51 -0.74 16.26
N GLU A 171 10.29 0.16 15.29
CA GLU A 171 11.07 1.39 15.16
C GLU A 171 10.91 2.28 16.41
N THR A 172 9.69 2.39 16.94
CA THR A 172 9.44 3.15 18.17
C THR A 172 10.29 2.62 19.33
N GLU A 173 10.41 1.30 19.49
CA GLU A 173 11.26 0.69 20.53
C GLU A 173 12.73 0.94 20.30
N VAL A 174 13.22 0.83 19.07
CA VAL A 174 14.61 1.06 18.69
C VAL A 174 15.00 2.51 18.92
N LEU A 175 14.14 3.45 18.54
CA LEU A 175 14.38 4.88 18.64
C LEU A 175 14.17 5.44 20.06
N ALA A 176 13.63 4.67 21.01
CA ALA A 176 13.46 5.08 22.41
C ALA A 176 14.76 4.91 23.23
N LYS A 177 15.72 4.14 22.76
CA LYS A 177 17.01 3.86 23.43
C LYS A 177 18.01 4.96 23.20
#